data_00f943838ee38aa5072b268e03b6aced
#
_entry.id   00f943838ee38aa5072b268e03b6aced
#
_cell.length_a   1.000
_cell.length_b   1.000
_cell.length_c   1.000
_cell.angle_alpha   90.00
_cell.angle_beta   90.00
_cell.angle_gamma   90.00
#
_symmetry.space_group_name_H-M   'P 1'
#
loop_
_entity.id
_entity.type
_entity.pdbx_description
1 polymer ?
#
loop_
_entity_poly.entity_id
_entity_poly.type
_entity_poly.pdbx_seq_one_letter_code
_entity_poly.pdbx_strand_id
1 'polypeptide(L)'
;VVYWANEEKATKIKLRIIQSYFALTTKEMLEQRFELIERYRKEIGPYLTIMDSVGTSIEEVDEYAKLNKPDIMFCDQLDKFRIKGEYNRGDERLKETYVTAREIAKRNSCLVWAVSQASYDAHDRQFIDYAMLDNSKTGKAGEADIIIGIGKTGSSEVDNIVRHICISKNKINGWHGMI
;
A
#
# COMPACT_ATOMS: atom_id res chain seq x y z
N VAL A 1 6.85 11.19 4.38
CA VAL A 1 6.00 10.11 3.86
C VAL A 1 4.77 10.69 3.17
N VAL A 2 4.38 10.15 2.02
CA VAL A 2 3.09 10.44 1.39
C VAL A 2 2.28 9.16 1.23
N TYR A 3 1.00 9.23 1.51
CA TYR A 3 0.03 8.14 1.35
C TYR A 3 -1.01 8.54 0.30
N TRP A 4 -1.06 7.80 -0.80
CA TRP A 4 -2.02 7.97 -1.88
C TRP A 4 -3.21 7.04 -1.65
N ALA A 5 -4.30 7.60 -1.15
CA ALA A 5 -5.54 6.88 -0.84
C ALA A 5 -6.42 6.79 -2.08
N ASN A 6 -6.43 5.66 -2.77
CA ASN A 6 -7.18 5.46 -4.02
C ASN A 6 -8.42 4.58 -3.84
N GLU A 7 -8.50 3.79 -2.78
CA GLU A 7 -9.65 2.93 -2.51
C GLU A 7 -10.62 3.57 -1.53
N GLU A 8 -10.10 4.12 -0.45
CA GLU A 8 -10.92 4.80 0.57
C GLU A 8 -10.55 6.30 0.64
N LYS A 9 -11.48 7.09 1.18
CA LYS A 9 -11.23 8.53 1.39
C LYS A 9 -10.06 8.76 2.34
N ALA A 10 -9.21 9.74 2.04
CA ALA A 10 -8.07 10.12 2.86
C ALA A 10 -8.44 10.38 4.33
N THR A 11 -9.65 10.90 4.59
CA THR A 11 -10.17 11.12 5.95
C THR A 11 -10.32 9.82 6.74
N LYS A 12 -10.79 8.72 6.11
CA LYS A 12 -10.89 7.41 6.78
C LYS A 12 -9.52 6.83 7.10
N ILE A 13 -8.60 6.91 6.14
CA ILE A 13 -7.21 6.46 6.34
C ILE A 13 -6.58 7.24 7.49
N LYS A 14 -6.76 8.55 7.51
CA LYS A 14 -6.26 9.41 8.60
C LYS A 14 -6.79 8.98 9.97
N LEU A 15 -8.09 8.71 10.08
CA LEU A 15 -8.69 8.24 11.33
C LEU A 15 -8.09 6.89 11.78
N ARG A 16 -7.91 5.93 10.87
CA ARG A 16 -7.28 4.64 11.19
C ARG A 16 -5.83 4.77 11.63
N ILE A 17 -5.08 5.67 11.01
CA ILE A 17 -3.70 5.95 11.42
C ILE A 17 -3.66 6.56 12.82
N ILE A 18 -4.53 7.52 13.12
CA ILE A 18 -4.66 8.12 14.45
C ILE A 18 -5.02 7.04 15.48
N GLN A 19 -6.02 6.19 15.17
CA GLN A 19 -6.43 5.08 16.02
C GLN A 19 -5.27 4.13 16.34
N SER A 20 -4.54 3.72 15.31
CA SER A 20 -3.41 2.79 15.44
C SER A 20 -2.25 3.41 16.18
N TYR A 21 -1.90 4.66 15.86
CA TYR A 21 -0.75 5.35 16.46
C TYR A 21 -0.93 5.63 17.94
N PHE A 22 -2.14 6.06 18.33
CA PHE A 22 -2.45 6.39 19.71
C PHE A 22 -3.07 5.22 20.50
N ALA A 23 -3.27 4.05 19.85
CA ALA A 23 -3.90 2.86 20.43
C ALA A 23 -5.28 3.13 21.05
N LEU A 24 -6.13 3.90 20.36
CA LEU A 24 -7.44 4.35 20.83
C LEU A 24 -8.59 3.63 20.15
N THR A 25 -9.66 3.41 20.89
CA THR A 25 -10.95 3.02 20.34
C THR A 25 -11.65 4.21 19.68
N THR A 26 -12.63 3.95 18.80
CA THR A 26 -13.44 5.02 18.20
C THR A 26 -14.13 5.91 19.24
N LYS A 27 -14.55 5.32 20.37
CA LYS A 27 -15.20 6.06 21.46
C LYS A 27 -14.21 7.04 22.12
N GLU A 28 -13.04 6.57 22.49
CA GLU A 28 -11.99 7.40 23.09
C GLU A 28 -11.54 8.52 22.13
N MET A 29 -11.46 8.23 20.82
CA MET A 29 -11.16 9.27 19.82
C MET A 29 -12.20 10.38 19.80
N LEU A 30 -13.49 10.06 19.96
CA LEU A 30 -14.56 11.06 20.02
C LEU A 30 -14.49 11.90 21.29
N GLU A 31 -14.21 11.27 22.42
CA GLU A 31 -14.08 11.93 23.71
C GLU A 31 -12.89 12.89 23.75
N GLN A 32 -11.78 12.52 23.13
CA GLN A 32 -10.51 13.26 23.15
C GLN A 32 -10.26 14.06 21.85
N ARG A 33 -11.28 14.27 21.01
CA ARG A 33 -11.13 14.77 19.63
C ARG A 33 -10.29 16.05 19.49
N PHE A 34 -10.43 17.02 20.39
CA PHE A 34 -9.70 18.28 20.32
C PHE A 34 -8.21 18.11 20.65
N GLU A 35 -7.90 17.32 21.67
CA GLU A 35 -6.52 16.98 22.03
C GLU A 35 -5.84 16.19 20.92
N LEU A 36 -6.55 15.23 20.31
CA LEU A 36 -6.03 14.42 19.21
C LEU A 36 -5.70 15.24 17.95
N ILE A 37 -6.45 16.31 17.68
CA ILE A 37 -6.12 17.22 16.56
C ILE A 37 -4.76 17.88 16.79
N GLU A 38 -4.50 18.36 17.99
CA GLU A 38 -3.22 19.00 18.33
C GLU A 38 -2.07 17.98 18.35
N ARG A 39 -2.31 16.82 18.93
CA ARG A 39 -1.33 15.72 18.91
C ARG A 39 -1.02 15.26 17.50
N TYR A 40 -2.03 15.08 16.65
CA TYR A 40 -1.82 14.74 15.24
C TYR A 40 -0.96 15.79 14.53
N ARG A 41 -1.29 17.06 14.69
CA ARG A 41 -0.53 18.18 14.09
C ARG A 41 0.93 18.21 14.51
N LYS A 42 1.21 17.81 15.74
CA LYS A 42 2.56 17.84 16.32
C LYS A 42 3.35 16.55 16.00
N GLU A 43 2.72 15.38 16.14
CA GLU A 43 3.40 14.10 16.19
C GLU A 43 3.39 13.37 14.82
N ILE A 44 2.35 13.54 14.00
CA ILE A 44 2.17 12.82 12.73
C ILE A 44 2.21 13.76 11.53
N GLY A 45 1.47 14.86 11.60
CA GLY A 45 1.27 15.77 10.48
C GLY A 45 2.53 16.28 9.78
N PRO A 46 3.64 16.58 10.50
CA PRO A 46 4.88 17.01 9.87
C PRO A 46 5.55 15.93 9.01
N TYR A 47 5.25 14.66 9.25
CA TYR A 47 5.92 13.52 8.62
C TYR A 47 5.04 12.77 7.63
N LEU A 48 3.71 12.98 7.66
CA LEU A 48 2.76 12.21 6.87
C LEU A 48 1.74 13.12 6.17
N THR A 49 1.77 13.10 4.84
CA THR A 49 0.73 13.67 3.98
C THR A 49 -0.17 12.55 3.48
N ILE A 50 -1.48 12.70 3.59
CA ILE A 50 -2.47 11.75 3.07
C ILE A 50 -3.30 12.47 2.01
N MET A 51 -3.32 11.93 0.80
CA MET A 51 -3.97 12.52 -0.37
C MET A 51 -5.07 11.61 -0.91
N ASP A 52 -6.23 12.17 -1.22
CA ASP A 52 -7.21 11.46 -2.07
C ASP A 52 -6.64 11.37 -3.49
N SER A 53 -6.57 10.15 -4.04
CA SER A 53 -5.94 9.89 -5.33
C SER A 53 -6.84 9.19 -6.34
N VAL A 54 -8.16 9.28 -6.13
CA VAL A 54 -9.13 8.71 -7.08
C VAL A 54 -8.97 9.37 -8.45
N GLY A 55 -8.60 8.55 -9.45
CA GLY A 55 -8.38 9.04 -10.82
C GLY A 55 -7.01 9.64 -11.09
N THR A 56 -6.13 9.70 -10.09
CA THR A 56 -4.73 10.14 -10.24
C THR A 56 -3.96 9.20 -11.17
N SER A 57 -3.11 9.77 -12.00
CA SER A 57 -2.20 9.02 -12.85
C SER A 57 -0.85 8.79 -12.18
N ILE A 58 -0.12 7.76 -12.63
CA ILE A 58 1.22 7.46 -12.09
C ILE A 58 2.21 8.58 -12.44
N GLU A 59 1.98 9.31 -13.53
CA GLU A 59 2.77 10.46 -13.93
C GLU A 59 2.60 11.63 -12.96
N GLU A 60 1.38 11.86 -12.43
CA GLU A 60 1.13 12.87 -11.39
C GLU A 60 1.84 12.50 -10.08
N VAL A 61 1.94 11.20 -9.77
CA VAL A 61 2.73 10.70 -8.64
C VAL A 61 4.22 11.01 -8.83
N ASP A 62 4.75 10.83 -10.05
CA ASP A 62 6.14 11.17 -10.38
C ASP A 62 6.42 12.67 -10.26
N GLU A 63 5.52 13.51 -10.75
CA GLU A 63 5.63 14.96 -10.62
C GLU A 63 5.64 15.39 -9.15
N TYR A 64 4.75 14.82 -8.34
CA TYR A 64 4.72 15.07 -6.91
C TYR A 64 6.04 14.65 -6.23
N ALA A 65 6.56 13.47 -6.59
CA ALA A 65 7.80 12.96 -6.02
C ALA A 65 9.01 13.86 -6.35
N LYS A 66 9.09 14.37 -7.58
CA LYS A 66 10.14 15.32 -8.00
C LYS A 66 10.12 16.62 -7.20
N LEU A 67 8.91 17.15 -6.95
CA LEU A 67 8.72 18.42 -6.25
C LEU A 67 8.92 18.31 -4.74
N ASN A 68 8.39 17.26 -4.13
CA ASN A 68 8.29 17.13 -2.66
C ASN A 68 9.32 16.17 -2.05
N LYS A 69 10.01 15.38 -2.87
CA LYS A 69 11.08 14.45 -2.48
C LYS A 69 10.74 13.61 -1.24
N PRO A 70 9.63 12.86 -1.25
CA PRO A 70 9.26 12.02 -0.12
C PRO A 70 10.24 10.85 0.02
N ASP A 71 10.58 10.47 1.26
CA ASP A 71 11.38 9.24 1.50
C ASP A 71 10.60 7.98 1.20
N ILE A 72 9.27 8.01 1.49
CA ILE A 72 8.37 6.86 1.31
C ILE A 72 7.06 7.32 0.67
N MET A 73 6.61 6.58 -0.33
CA MET A 73 5.30 6.71 -0.95
C MET A 73 4.50 5.42 -0.78
N PHE A 74 3.35 5.50 -0.14
CA PHE A 74 2.36 4.43 -0.11
C PHE A 74 1.32 4.65 -1.22
N CYS A 75 1.16 3.69 -2.10
CA CYS A 75 0.17 3.69 -3.19
C CYS A 75 -0.89 2.62 -2.90
N ASP A 76 -2.01 3.04 -2.35
CA ASP A 76 -3.13 2.17 -1.97
C ASP A 76 -4.27 2.30 -2.98
N GLN A 77 -4.49 1.42 -3.71
CA GLN A 77 -4.01 0.28 -4.48
C GLN A 77 -3.33 0.78 -5.78
N LEU A 78 -2.08 0.46 -6.00
CA LEU A 78 -1.36 0.91 -7.20
C LEU A 78 -2.05 0.47 -8.51
N ASP A 79 -2.73 -0.65 -8.50
CA ASP A 79 -3.49 -1.20 -9.63
C ASP A 79 -4.56 -0.25 -10.19
N LYS A 80 -5.06 0.68 -9.37
CA LYS A 80 -6.11 1.63 -9.72
C LYS A 80 -5.60 2.95 -10.27
N PHE A 81 -4.30 3.20 -10.22
CA PHE A 81 -3.73 4.40 -10.82
C PHE A 81 -3.86 4.36 -12.34
N ARG A 82 -4.13 5.50 -12.90
CA ARG A 82 -4.13 5.67 -14.36
C ARG A 82 -2.69 5.74 -14.85
N ILE A 83 -2.49 5.33 -16.09
CA ILE A 83 -1.23 5.49 -16.81
C ILE A 83 -1.55 5.92 -18.23
N LYS A 84 -0.77 6.85 -18.76
CA LYS A 84 -0.92 7.33 -20.15
C LYS A 84 -0.50 6.24 -21.12
N GLY A 85 -1.18 6.18 -22.25
CA GLY A 85 -0.90 5.22 -23.32
C GLY A 85 -2.14 4.43 -23.72
N GLU A 86 -2.03 3.75 -24.85
CA GLU A 86 -3.05 2.81 -25.33
C GLU A 86 -2.58 1.39 -25.03
N TYR A 87 -3.40 0.64 -24.31
CA TYR A 87 -3.12 -0.73 -23.92
C TYR A 87 -4.24 -1.62 -24.41
N ASN A 88 -3.89 -2.64 -25.18
CA ASN A 88 -4.87 -3.62 -25.69
C ASN A 88 -5.32 -4.59 -24.58
N ARG A 89 -4.49 -4.76 -23.53
CA ARG A 89 -4.74 -5.72 -22.47
C ARG A 89 -4.51 -5.07 -21.09
N GLY A 90 -5.37 -5.44 -20.13
CA GLY A 90 -5.27 -4.93 -18.76
C GLY A 90 -3.99 -5.33 -18.03
N ASP A 91 -3.45 -6.52 -18.30
CA ASP A 91 -2.19 -7.00 -17.72
C ASP A 91 -0.97 -6.23 -18.24
N GLU A 92 -0.97 -5.79 -19.51
CA GLU A 92 0.07 -4.93 -20.06
C GLU A 92 0.08 -3.56 -19.38
N ARG A 93 -1.11 -2.96 -19.22
CA ARG A 93 -1.30 -1.70 -18.49
C ARG A 93 -0.77 -1.81 -17.07
N LEU A 94 -1.14 -2.87 -16.35
CA LEU A 94 -0.69 -3.08 -14.97
C LEU A 94 0.82 -3.27 -14.91
N LYS A 95 1.41 -4.08 -15.79
CA LYS A 95 2.85 -4.24 -15.85
C LYS A 95 3.55 -2.89 -16.00
N GLU A 96 3.10 -2.05 -16.94
CA GLU A 96 3.69 -0.74 -17.18
C GLU A 96 3.55 0.20 -15.98
N THR A 97 2.42 0.15 -15.27
CA THR A 97 2.21 0.90 -14.02
C THR A 97 3.26 0.53 -12.97
N TYR A 98 3.57 -0.75 -12.81
CA TYR A 98 4.57 -1.22 -11.84
C TYR A 98 6.02 -0.93 -12.29
N VAL A 99 6.31 -1.02 -13.58
CA VAL A 99 7.59 -0.58 -14.16
C VAL A 99 7.81 0.90 -13.86
N THR A 100 6.82 1.73 -14.17
CA THR A 100 6.87 3.18 -13.93
C THR A 100 7.05 3.49 -12.44
N ALA A 101 6.30 2.82 -11.55
CA ALA A 101 6.44 2.99 -10.10
C ALA A 101 7.87 2.68 -9.61
N ARG A 102 8.49 1.62 -10.14
CA ARG A 102 9.89 1.28 -9.85
C ARG A 102 10.87 2.33 -10.36
N GLU A 103 10.63 2.88 -11.55
CA GLU A 103 11.45 3.96 -12.08
C GLU A 103 11.34 5.24 -11.25
N ILE A 104 10.13 5.57 -10.79
CA ILE A 104 9.90 6.70 -9.87
C ILE A 104 10.71 6.52 -8.59
N ALA A 105 10.67 5.32 -7.99
CA ALA A 105 11.44 4.99 -6.80
C ALA A 105 12.93 5.23 -7.01
N LYS A 106 13.49 4.74 -8.13
CA LYS A 106 14.91 4.90 -8.48
C LYS A 106 15.30 6.35 -8.73
N ARG A 107 14.52 7.07 -9.58
CA ARG A 107 14.81 8.45 -9.95
C ARG A 107 14.76 9.41 -8.78
N ASN A 108 13.83 9.19 -7.86
CA ASN A 108 13.59 10.07 -6.72
C ASN A 108 14.27 9.57 -5.42
N SER A 109 15.00 8.45 -5.48
CA SER A 109 15.66 7.83 -4.31
C SER A 109 14.68 7.63 -3.14
N CYS A 110 13.47 7.15 -3.42
CA CYS A 110 12.42 6.92 -2.43
C CYS A 110 11.96 5.46 -2.44
N LEU A 111 11.40 5.02 -1.31
CA LEU A 111 10.71 3.75 -1.23
C LEU A 111 9.28 3.89 -1.77
N VAL A 112 8.90 3.08 -2.76
CA VAL A 112 7.51 2.95 -3.18
C VAL A 112 6.93 1.67 -2.58
N TRP A 113 5.91 1.84 -1.76
CA TRP A 113 5.15 0.76 -1.15
C TRP A 113 3.82 0.62 -1.90
N ALA A 114 3.72 -0.37 -2.76
CA ALA A 114 2.52 -0.65 -3.54
C ALA A 114 1.63 -1.67 -2.82
N VAL A 115 0.37 -1.31 -2.60
CA VAL A 115 -0.66 -2.25 -2.14
C VAL A 115 -1.35 -2.86 -3.36
N SER A 116 -1.53 -4.16 -3.37
CA SER A 116 -2.23 -4.91 -4.41
C SER A 116 -3.07 -6.01 -3.80
N GLN A 117 -4.14 -6.39 -4.48
CA GLN A 117 -5.00 -7.49 -4.05
C GLN A 117 -4.38 -8.84 -4.43
N ALA A 118 -4.62 -9.84 -3.60
CA ALA A 118 -4.37 -11.22 -3.93
C ALA A 118 -5.57 -11.81 -4.70
N SER A 119 -5.31 -12.78 -5.57
CA SER A 119 -6.33 -13.51 -6.31
C SER A 119 -7.13 -14.44 -5.40
N TYR A 120 -8.19 -15.03 -5.95
CA TYR A 120 -8.99 -16.02 -5.23
C TYR A 120 -8.18 -17.22 -4.72
N ASP A 121 -7.09 -17.57 -5.40
CA ASP A 121 -6.20 -18.69 -4.99
C ASP A 121 -5.55 -18.45 -3.62
N ALA A 122 -5.51 -17.19 -3.15
CA ALA A 122 -5.02 -16.79 -1.83
C ALA A 122 -6.07 -16.96 -0.71
N HIS A 123 -7.32 -17.29 -1.06
CA HIS A 123 -8.37 -17.46 -0.07
C HIS A 123 -8.02 -18.59 0.91
N ASP A 124 -8.19 -18.30 2.19
CA ASP A 124 -7.94 -19.23 3.29
C ASP A 124 -6.49 -19.80 3.34
N ARG A 125 -5.50 -18.94 3.00
CA ARG A 125 -4.08 -19.27 3.06
C ARG A 125 -3.36 -18.44 4.12
N GLN A 126 -2.48 -19.11 4.86
CA GLN A 126 -1.54 -18.43 5.77
C GLN A 126 -0.42 -17.79 4.98
N PHE A 127 0.20 -18.55 4.09
CA PHE A 127 1.26 -18.08 3.21
C PHE A 127 0.68 -17.62 1.88
N ILE A 128 0.86 -16.35 1.57
CA ILE A 128 0.45 -15.76 0.29
C ILE A 128 1.66 -15.69 -0.62
N ASP A 129 1.73 -16.60 -1.57
CA ASP A 129 2.78 -16.63 -2.59
C ASP A 129 2.60 -15.48 -3.60
N TYR A 130 3.70 -14.94 -4.13
CA TYR A 130 3.65 -13.91 -5.16
C TYR A 130 2.92 -14.35 -6.44
N ALA A 131 2.84 -15.67 -6.70
CA ALA A 131 2.04 -16.22 -7.79
C ALA A 131 0.53 -16.07 -7.58
N MET A 132 0.10 -15.74 -6.36
CA MET A 132 -1.30 -15.46 -6.00
C MET A 132 -1.68 -13.97 -6.14
N LEU A 133 -0.83 -13.14 -6.73
CA LEU A 133 -1.19 -11.76 -7.08
C LEU A 133 -2.29 -11.75 -8.15
N ASP A 134 -3.26 -10.85 -7.97
CA ASP A 134 -4.35 -10.69 -8.93
C ASP A 134 -3.88 -9.98 -10.22
N ASN A 135 -4.50 -10.33 -11.35
CA ASN A 135 -4.41 -9.69 -12.67
C ASN A 135 -3.03 -9.54 -13.35
N SER A 136 -1.91 -9.83 -12.73
CA SER A 136 -0.59 -9.78 -13.41
C SER A 136 0.48 -10.46 -12.56
N LYS A 137 0.42 -11.78 -12.50
CA LYS A 137 1.30 -12.61 -11.65
C LYS A 137 2.79 -12.35 -11.92
N THR A 138 3.18 -12.22 -13.17
CA THR A 138 4.58 -12.01 -13.58
C THR A 138 4.98 -10.53 -13.64
N GLY A 139 4.10 -9.65 -14.14
CA GLY A 139 4.39 -8.23 -14.31
C GLY A 139 4.63 -7.51 -13.00
N LYS A 140 3.70 -7.63 -12.05
CA LYS A 140 3.83 -7.02 -10.71
C LYS A 140 4.99 -7.62 -9.92
N ALA A 141 5.02 -8.96 -9.84
CA ALA A 141 6.06 -9.65 -9.08
C ALA A 141 7.47 -9.40 -9.65
N GLY A 142 7.60 -9.23 -10.97
CA GLY A 142 8.88 -8.92 -11.62
C GLY A 142 9.52 -7.64 -11.09
N GLU A 143 8.70 -6.61 -10.90
CA GLU A 143 9.16 -5.28 -10.54
C GLU A 143 9.40 -5.07 -9.05
N ALA A 144 8.77 -5.83 -8.17
CA ALA A 144 8.98 -5.71 -6.73
C ALA A 144 10.33 -6.29 -6.29
N ASP A 145 11.00 -5.62 -5.35
CA ASP A 145 12.21 -6.12 -4.70
C ASP A 145 11.86 -6.99 -3.48
N ILE A 146 10.80 -6.62 -2.75
CA ILE A 146 10.23 -7.40 -1.65
C ILE A 146 8.72 -7.52 -1.89
N ILE A 147 8.15 -8.70 -1.62
CA ILE A 147 6.71 -8.91 -1.58
C ILE A 147 6.34 -9.48 -0.22
N ILE A 148 5.49 -8.77 0.48
CA ILE A 148 4.93 -9.16 1.77
C ILE A 148 3.49 -9.59 1.54
N GLY A 149 3.16 -10.83 1.91
CA GLY A 149 1.81 -11.33 1.91
C GLY A 149 1.17 -11.24 3.29
N ILE A 150 -0.12 -10.92 3.33
CA ILE A 150 -0.92 -10.93 4.55
C ILE A 150 -2.04 -11.94 4.36
N GLY A 151 -1.88 -13.11 5.00
CA GLY A 151 -2.80 -14.22 4.91
C GLY A 151 -3.78 -14.27 6.09
N LYS A 152 -4.89 -14.97 5.85
CA LYS A 152 -5.91 -15.29 6.86
C LYS A 152 -6.43 -16.69 6.60
N THR A 153 -6.59 -17.50 7.64
CA THR A 153 -7.20 -18.83 7.57
C THR A 153 -8.39 -18.94 8.50
N GLY A 154 -9.23 -19.91 8.18
CA GLY A 154 -10.31 -20.36 9.05
C GLY A 154 -11.48 -19.40 9.18
N SER A 155 -12.52 -19.95 9.81
CA SER A 155 -13.79 -19.24 10.10
C SER A 155 -14.07 -19.10 11.59
N SER A 156 -13.13 -19.54 12.46
CA SER A 156 -13.27 -19.38 13.90
C SER A 156 -13.14 -17.91 14.32
N GLU A 157 -13.68 -17.54 15.48
CA GLU A 157 -13.54 -16.17 15.99
C GLU A 157 -12.07 -15.77 16.17
N VAL A 158 -11.21 -16.68 16.58
CA VAL A 158 -9.77 -16.46 16.74
C VAL A 158 -9.12 -16.24 15.39
N ASP A 159 -9.40 -17.09 14.38
CA ASP A 159 -8.86 -16.95 13.03
C ASP A 159 -9.32 -15.66 12.34
N ASN A 160 -10.50 -15.14 12.72
CA ASN A 160 -10.97 -13.87 12.21
C ASN A 160 -10.14 -12.65 12.66
N ILE A 161 -9.43 -12.77 13.77
CA ILE A 161 -8.58 -11.71 14.34
C ILE A 161 -7.13 -11.85 13.87
N VAL A 162 -6.64 -13.09 13.76
CA VAL A 162 -5.24 -13.38 13.41
C VAL A 162 -4.97 -13.10 11.93
N ARG A 163 -3.81 -12.52 11.66
CA ARG A 163 -3.25 -12.37 10.31
C ARG A 163 -1.85 -12.96 10.31
N HIS A 164 -1.54 -13.64 9.22
CA HIS A 164 -0.26 -14.28 8.99
C HIS A 164 0.55 -13.41 8.04
N ILE A 165 1.71 -12.96 8.46
CA ILE A 165 2.60 -12.15 7.62
C ILE A 165 3.69 -13.07 7.06
N CYS A 166 3.93 -12.97 5.76
CA CYS A 166 4.97 -13.73 5.10
C CYS A 166 5.75 -12.89 4.10
N ILE A 167 7.00 -13.25 3.88
CA ILE A 167 7.81 -12.72 2.78
C ILE A 167 7.82 -13.75 1.67
N SER A 168 7.13 -13.48 0.57
CA SER A 168 7.03 -14.37 -0.57
C SER A 168 8.06 -14.08 -1.66
N LYS A 169 8.67 -12.89 -1.63
CA LYS A 169 9.79 -12.51 -2.49
C LYS A 169 10.72 -11.57 -1.74
N ASN A 170 12.03 -11.78 -1.87
CA ASN A 170 13.03 -10.91 -1.29
C ASN A 170 14.32 -10.95 -2.12
N LYS A 171 14.56 -9.91 -2.89
CA LYS A 171 15.79 -9.75 -3.70
C LYS A 171 16.99 -9.25 -2.88
N ILE A 172 16.79 -8.80 -1.63
CA ILE A 172 17.85 -8.20 -0.83
C ILE A 172 18.76 -9.28 -0.24
N ASN A 173 18.16 -10.31 0.39
CA ASN A 173 18.93 -11.37 1.02
C ASN A 173 18.46 -12.79 0.66
N GLY A 174 17.44 -12.90 -0.19
CA GLY A 174 16.92 -14.18 -0.67
C GLY A 174 16.07 -14.97 0.34
N TRP A 175 15.88 -14.49 1.57
CA TRP A 175 15.07 -15.20 2.55
C TRP A 175 13.58 -15.06 2.28
N HIS A 176 12.87 -16.18 2.32
CA HIS A 176 11.42 -16.29 2.18
C HIS A 176 10.86 -17.08 3.35
N GLY A 177 9.63 -16.76 3.81
CA GLY A 177 9.00 -17.50 4.91
C GLY A 177 7.94 -16.71 5.65
N MET A 178 7.45 -17.34 6.72
CA MET A 178 6.53 -16.70 7.67
C MET A 178 7.33 -15.86 8.67
N ILE A 179 6.75 -14.73 9.07
CA ILE A 179 7.32 -13.84 10.10
C ILE A 179 6.58 -14.09 11.42
#